data_688dbc708456f5ee5335b7c46630eed9
#
_entry.id   688dbc708456f5ee5335b7c46630eed9
#
_cell.length_a   1.000
_cell.length_b   1.000
_cell.length_c   1.000
_cell.angle_alpha   90.00
_cell.angle_beta   90.00
_cell.angle_gamma   90.00
#
_symmetry.space_group_name_H-M   'P 1'
#
loop_
_entity.id
_entity.type
_entity.pdbx_description
1 polymer ?
#
loop_
_entity_poly.entity_id
_entity_poly.type
_entity_poly.pdbx_seq_one_letter_code
_entity_poly.pdbx_strand_id
1 'polypeptide(L)'
;LVTSTGDVGRYNAIAVHRSLAGEVSVIISFFDATQFDLRVARAVCTDACPFAISTIHSGSINAPKGLHTAVAYAPTGAPWISYQSTSDPGDETVLVASNVGAGGNCGIGGEAGKWQCDIVLSSEGIGEYTALVFDGAGRPHIAFYDTFTGYPYYAARIGSGGNCGPGNSWICRSSYINTHDSGQSIAVFVEPDATPHLAYVDLTTEELIYAAY
;
A
#
# COMPACT_ATOMS: atom_id res chain seq x y z
N LEU A 1 -2.94 8.95 22.11
CA LEU A 1 -1.99 7.88 21.88
C LEU A 1 -2.70 6.69 21.28
N VAL A 2 -2.23 6.18 20.13
CA VAL A 2 -2.79 5.01 19.45
C VAL A 2 -2.16 3.74 20.02
N THR A 3 -0.83 3.67 20.08
CA THR A 3 -0.08 2.56 20.68
C THR A 3 1.30 3.04 21.13
N SER A 4 1.90 2.37 22.12
CA SER A 4 3.25 2.67 22.62
C SER A 4 4.04 1.42 22.99
N THR A 5 3.53 0.22 22.68
CA THR A 5 4.20 -1.05 23.03
C THR A 5 5.08 -1.48 21.85
N GLY A 6 6.39 -1.51 22.09
CA GLY A 6 7.39 -1.89 21.07
C GLY A 6 7.82 -0.73 20.18
N ASP A 7 8.63 -1.02 19.14
CA ASP A 7 9.02 -0.09 18.08
C ASP A 7 7.96 -0.13 16.98
N VAL A 8 6.93 0.71 17.12
CA VAL A 8 5.73 0.73 16.27
C VAL A 8 5.51 2.09 15.63
N GLY A 9 4.83 2.11 14.48
CA GLY A 9 4.41 3.33 13.78
C GLY A 9 5.37 3.80 12.69
N ARG A 10 6.37 3.01 12.33
CA ARG A 10 7.19 3.32 11.14
C ARG A 10 6.36 3.14 9.87
N TYR A 11 6.70 3.93 8.83
CA TYR A 11 6.04 3.89 7.52
C TYR A 11 4.52 4.00 7.62
N ASN A 12 4.01 4.88 8.50
CA ASN A 12 2.57 5.00 8.74
C ASN A 12 1.86 5.78 7.62
N ALA A 13 0.61 5.41 7.40
CA ALA A 13 -0.32 6.12 6.55
C ALA A 13 -1.71 6.13 7.18
N ILE A 14 -2.53 7.13 6.86
CA ILE A 14 -3.89 7.29 7.40
C ILE A 14 -4.90 7.49 6.28
N ALA A 15 -6.06 6.88 6.42
CA ALA A 15 -7.22 7.14 5.58
C ALA A 15 -8.48 7.30 6.42
N VAL A 16 -9.42 8.10 5.90
CA VAL A 16 -10.71 8.36 6.52
C VAL A 16 -11.82 8.07 5.52
N HIS A 17 -12.84 7.37 5.97
CA HIS A 17 -14.06 7.12 5.21
C HIS A 17 -15.26 7.67 5.98
N ARG A 18 -16.14 8.38 5.27
CA ARG A 18 -17.43 8.81 5.79
C ARG A 18 -18.55 8.03 5.07
N SER A 19 -19.29 7.25 5.83
CA SER A 19 -20.45 6.52 5.30
C SER A 19 -21.58 7.47 4.91
N LEU A 20 -22.54 7.00 4.12
CA LEU A 20 -23.74 7.75 3.78
C LEU A 20 -24.59 8.10 5.03
N ALA A 21 -24.49 7.32 6.10
CA ALA A 21 -25.12 7.60 7.38
C ALA A 21 -24.37 8.65 8.23
N GLY A 22 -23.22 9.15 7.70
CA GLY A 22 -22.40 10.17 8.38
C GLY A 22 -21.36 9.60 9.36
N GLU A 23 -21.28 8.28 9.53
CA GLU A 23 -20.29 7.63 10.37
C GLU A 23 -18.88 7.85 9.82
N VAL A 24 -17.92 8.19 10.67
CA VAL A 24 -16.52 8.41 10.32
C VAL A 24 -15.68 7.23 10.77
N SER A 25 -15.14 6.50 9.82
CA SER A 25 -14.17 5.42 10.06
C SER A 25 -12.77 5.90 9.73
N VAL A 26 -11.83 5.66 10.64
CA VAL A 26 -10.41 5.98 10.50
C VAL A 26 -9.61 4.70 10.52
N ILE A 27 -8.66 4.57 9.59
CA ILE A 27 -7.66 3.51 9.59
C ILE A 27 -6.27 4.11 9.47
N ILE A 28 -5.33 3.60 10.27
CA ILE A 28 -3.91 3.91 10.20
C ILE A 28 -3.19 2.58 9.94
N SER A 29 -2.46 2.45 8.84
CA SER A 29 -1.53 1.35 8.61
C SER A 29 -0.15 1.72 9.12
N PHE A 30 0.61 0.76 9.62
CA PHE A 30 1.97 0.97 10.10
C PHE A 30 2.76 -0.33 10.20
N PHE A 31 4.07 -0.20 10.19
CA PHE A 31 5.00 -1.29 10.46
C PHE A 31 5.29 -1.38 11.96
N ASP A 32 5.22 -2.60 12.49
CA ASP A 32 5.69 -2.97 13.82
C ASP A 32 7.09 -3.60 13.69
N ALA A 33 8.13 -2.83 13.97
CA ALA A 33 9.50 -3.28 13.85
C ALA A 33 9.94 -4.25 14.99
N THR A 34 9.12 -4.40 16.04
CA THR A 34 9.34 -5.39 17.09
C THR A 34 8.90 -6.78 16.67
N GLN A 35 7.78 -6.87 15.96
CA GLN A 35 7.19 -8.13 15.50
C GLN A 35 7.40 -8.37 13.99
N PHE A 36 7.88 -7.35 13.25
CA PHE A 36 8.05 -7.36 11.80
C PHE A 36 6.74 -7.50 11.02
N ASP A 37 5.65 -6.98 11.60
CA ASP A 37 4.28 -7.16 11.13
C ASP A 37 3.72 -5.91 10.44
N LEU A 38 2.86 -6.11 9.42
CA LEU A 38 1.90 -5.11 9.00
C LEU A 38 0.76 -5.04 10.01
N ARG A 39 0.59 -3.87 10.64
CA ARG A 39 -0.49 -3.62 11.58
C ARG A 39 -1.38 -2.46 11.16
N VAL A 40 -2.58 -2.45 11.71
CA VAL A 40 -3.53 -1.35 11.59
C VAL A 40 -4.07 -0.93 12.95
N ALA A 41 -4.34 0.36 13.09
CA ALA A 41 -5.19 0.91 14.11
C ALA A 41 -6.48 1.40 13.44
N ARG A 42 -7.65 0.95 13.92
CA ARG A 42 -8.96 1.34 13.37
C ARG A 42 -9.84 1.92 14.44
N ALA A 43 -10.59 2.95 14.09
CA ALA A 43 -11.61 3.55 14.94
C ALA A 43 -12.85 3.90 14.13
N VAL A 44 -14.01 3.79 14.76
CA VAL A 44 -15.22 4.46 14.34
C VAL A 44 -15.40 5.63 15.30
N CYS A 45 -15.40 6.84 14.73
CA CYS A 45 -15.40 8.08 15.49
C CYS A 45 -16.83 8.64 15.59
N THR A 46 -17.29 8.83 16.81
CA THR A 46 -18.46 9.63 17.16
C THR A 46 -17.99 10.90 17.88
N ASP A 47 -18.03 10.93 19.22
CA ASP A 47 -17.45 11.98 20.03
C ASP A 47 -15.97 11.73 20.38
N ALA A 48 -15.55 10.46 20.34
CA ALA A 48 -14.18 10.01 20.52
C ALA A 48 -13.81 8.99 19.45
N CYS A 49 -12.50 8.79 19.21
CA CYS A 49 -11.98 7.80 18.29
C CYS A 49 -11.19 6.71 19.06
N PRO A 50 -11.87 5.71 19.64
CA PRO A 50 -11.20 4.61 20.32
C PRO A 50 -10.56 3.66 19.30
N PHE A 51 -9.23 3.68 19.19
CA PHE A 51 -8.50 2.82 18.26
C PHE A 51 -8.38 1.39 18.78
N ALA A 52 -8.77 0.43 17.95
CA ALA A 52 -8.43 -0.98 18.09
C ALA A 52 -7.27 -1.34 17.16
N ILE A 53 -6.27 -2.06 17.68
CA ILE A 53 -5.07 -2.45 16.94
C ILE A 53 -5.14 -3.92 16.56
N SER A 54 -4.78 -4.22 15.32
CA SER A 54 -4.81 -5.57 14.76
C SER A 54 -3.60 -5.82 13.86
N THR A 55 -3.15 -7.08 13.82
CA THR A 55 -2.15 -7.55 12.85
C THR A 55 -2.85 -8.04 11.58
N ILE A 56 -2.43 -7.53 10.44
CA ILE A 56 -2.99 -7.89 9.13
C ILE A 56 -2.14 -8.94 8.43
N HIS A 57 -0.83 -8.74 8.41
CA HIS A 57 0.09 -9.71 7.83
C HIS A 57 1.29 -9.87 8.74
N SER A 58 1.49 -11.10 9.24
CA SER A 58 2.60 -11.39 10.12
C SER A 58 3.87 -11.63 9.32
N GLY A 59 4.95 -11.02 9.78
CA GLY A 59 6.27 -11.15 9.20
C GLY A 59 7.26 -11.87 10.12
N SER A 60 8.53 -11.69 9.81
CA SER A 60 9.67 -12.13 10.61
C SER A 60 10.86 -11.23 10.35
N ILE A 61 11.93 -11.36 11.14
CA ILE A 61 13.18 -10.59 10.92
C ILE A 61 13.74 -10.76 9.51
N ASN A 62 13.57 -11.94 8.88
CA ASN A 62 14.05 -12.23 7.53
C ASN A 62 13.00 -11.99 6.43
N ALA A 63 11.77 -11.71 6.81
CA ALA A 63 10.67 -11.45 5.90
C ALA A 63 9.67 -10.48 6.52
N PRO A 64 10.09 -9.23 6.82
CA PRO A 64 9.21 -8.22 7.39
C PRO A 64 8.05 -7.91 6.45
N LYS A 65 6.89 -7.59 7.03
CA LYS A 65 5.67 -7.21 6.33
C LYS A 65 5.23 -5.82 6.77
N GLY A 66 4.86 -4.96 5.83
CA GLY A 66 4.33 -3.63 6.16
C GLY A 66 5.35 -2.50 6.09
N LEU A 67 6.46 -2.69 5.40
CA LEU A 67 7.37 -1.59 5.09
C LEU A 67 6.69 -0.65 4.08
N HIS A 68 6.97 0.64 4.15
CA HIS A 68 6.52 1.66 3.20
C HIS A 68 5.00 1.63 2.92
N THR A 69 4.16 1.53 3.98
CA THR A 69 2.71 1.36 3.78
C THR A 69 2.02 2.60 3.23
N ALA A 70 0.99 2.37 2.39
CA ALA A 70 -0.05 3.35 2.11
C ALA A 70 -1.42 2.71 2.32
N VAL A 71 -2.43 3.50 2.70
CA VAL A 71 -3.78 3.02 2.96
C VAL A 71 -4.81 3.93 2.31
N ALA A 72 -5.84 3.34 1.71
CA ALA A 72 -6.98 4.04 1.14
C ALA A 72 -8.27 3.23 1.33
N TYR A 73 -9.40 3.92 1.35
CA TYR A 73 -10.70 3.27 1.27
C TYR A 73 -11.16 3.15 -0.18
N ALA A 74 -11.56 1.96 -0.59
CA ALA A 74 -12.29 1.77 -1.83
C ALA A 74 -13.64 2.52 -1.78
N PRO A 75 -14.27 2.85 -2.91
CA PRO A 75 -15.61 3.48 -2.93
C PRO A 75 -16.69 2.67 -2.19
N THR A 76 -16.48 1.35 -2.02
CA THR A 76 -17.34 0.47 -1.23
C THR A 76 -17.21 0.66 0.28
N GLY A 77 -16.25 1.45 0.75
CA GLY A 77 -15.90 1.60 2.16
C GLY A 77 -14.97 0.51 2.71
N ALA A 78 -14.51 -0.42 1.88
CA ALA A 78 -13.52 -1.42 2.28
C ALA A 78 -12.10 -0.80 2.26
N PRO A 79 -11.31 -0.92 3.34
CA PRO A 79 -9.93 -0.42 3.34
C PRO A 79 -9.00 -1.37 2.57
N TRP A 80 -8.03 -0.77 1.88
CA TRP A 80 -6.92 -1.41 1.20
C TRP A 80 -5.61 -0.82 1.67
N ILE A 81 -4.57 -1.64 1.71
CA ILE A 81 -3.23 -1.24 2.12
C ILE A 81 -2.24 -1.77 1.08
N SER A 82 -1.40 -0.89 0.51
CA SER A 82 -0.20 -1.32 -0.21
C SER A 82 0.99 -1.29 0.74
N TYR A 83 1.93 -2.20 0.58
CA TYR A 83 3.12 -2.30 1.42
C TYR A 83 4.21 -3.13 0.75
N GLN A 84 5.44 -2.93 1.21
CA GLN A 84 6.58 -3.76 0.84
C GLN A 84 6.77 -4.89 1.86
N SER A 85 7.21 -6.02 1.35
CA SER A 85 7.83 -7.10 2.11
C SER A 85 9.19 -7.39 1.51
N THR A 86 10.17 -7.64 2.36
CA THR A 86 11.45 -8.17 1.92
C THR A 86 11.53 -9.65 2.29
N SER A 87 12.23 -10.46 1.52
CA SER A 87 12.61 -11.83 1.88
C SER A 87 14.10 -11.98 1.66
N ASP A 88 14.79 -12.74 2.51
CA ASP A 88 16.22 -12.97 2.40
C ASP A 88 16.51 -14.10 1.40
N PRO A 89 17.49 -13.95 0.47
CA PRO A 89 18.18 -12.74 0.06
C PRO A 89 17.61 -12.13 -1.25
N GLY A 90 17.20 -10.86 -1.19
CA GLY A 90 17.10 -10.05 -2.41
C GLY A 90 15.79 -10.08 -3.20
N ASP A 91 14.72 -10.73 -2.70
CA ASP A 91 13.39 -10.67 -3.32
C ASP A 91 12.48 -9.74 -2.52
N GLU A 92 12.42 -8.49 -2.91
CA GLU A 92 11.41 -7.58 -2.44
C GLU A 92 10.09 -7.81 -3.18
N THR A 93 9.01 -7.44 -2.50
CA THR A 93 7.66 -7.70 -3.00
C THR A 93 6.75 -6.54 -2.66
N VAL A 94 6.06 -6.01 -3.66
CA VAL A 94 4.89 -5.13 -3.44
C VAL A 94 3.67 -6.00 -3.24
N LEU A 95 3.00 -5.81 -2.11
CA LEU A 95 1.76 -6.49 -1.78
C LEU A 95 0.61 -5.50 -1.60
N VAL A 96 -0.60 -6.01 -1.73
CA VAL A 96 -1.82 -5.36 -1.27
C VAL A 96 -2.53 -6.25 -0.27
N ALA A 97 -3.05 -5.66 0.81
CA ALA A 97 -4.04 -6.26 1.67
C ALA A 97 -5.38 -5.55 1.46
N SER A 98 -6.42 -6.27 1.04
CA SER A 98 -7.77 -5.76 0.91
C SER A 98 -8.70 -6.39 1.94
N ASN A 99 -9.52 -5.58 2.61
CA ASN A 99 -10.51 -6.13 3.54
C ASN A 99 -11.69 -6.72 2.77
N VAL A 100 -11.82 -8.05 2.85
CA VAL A 100 -12.87 -8.83 2.17
C VAL A 100 -13.96 -9.31 3.14
N GLY A 101 -13.81 -9.01 4.44
CA GLY A 101 -14.75 -9.39 5.49
C GLY A 101 -14.68 -10.85 5.90
N ALA A 102 -14.56 -11.79 4.95
CA ALA A 102 -14.40 -13.23 5.22
C ALA A 102 -13.81 -13.95 3.98
N GLY A 103 -13.19 -15.10 4.21
CA GLY A 103 -12.65 -15.95 3.12
C GLY A 103 -11.31 -15.47 2.55
N GLY A 104 -10.66 -14.49 3.17
CA GLY A 104 -9.33 -14.05 2.80
C GLY A 104 -8.23 -14.99 3.31
N ASN A 105 -6.99 -14.72 2.90
CA ASN A 105 -5.82 -15.55 3.18
C ASN A 105 -4.89 -14.98 4.26
N CYS A 106 -5.17 -13.79 4.80
CA CYS A 106 -4.40 -13.15 5.84
C CYS A 106 -5.28 -12.51 6.92
N GLY A 107 -4.64 -11.87 7.92
CA GLY A 107 -5.25 -11.43 9.16
C GLY A 107 -4.96 -12.37 10.30
N ILE A 108 -4.75 -11.83 11.51
CA ILE A 108 -4.40 -12.59 12.73
C ILE A 108 -5.43 -12.33 13.81
N GLY A 109 -5.72 -13.36 14.63
CA GLY A 109 -6.67 -13.24 15.74
C GLY A 109 -8.07 -12.86 15.26
N GLY A 110 -8.64 -11.78 15.75
CA GLY A 110 -9.97 -11.29 15.36
C GLY A 110 -10.09 -10.83 13.91
N GLU A 111 -8.96 -10.70 13.18
CA GLU A 111 -8.89 -10.37 11.77
C GLU A 111 -8.67 -11.59 10.87
N ALA A 112 -8.53 -12.80 11.43
CA ALA A 112 -8.24 -14.01 10.68
C ALA A 112 -9.25 -14.24 9.55
N GLY A 113 -8.72 -14.35 8.30
CA GLY A 113 -9.51 -14.55 7.10
C GLY A 113 -10.37 -13.36 6.66
N LYS A 114 -10.21 -12.19 7.26
CA LYS A 114 -10.94 -10.98 6.83
C LYS A 114 -10.21 -10.18 5.77
N TRP A 115 -8.95 -10.49 5.54
CA TRP A 115 -8.10 -9.79 4.60
C TRP A 115 -7.59 -10.72 3.52
N GLN A 116 -7.53 -10.23 2.31
CA GLN A 116 -6.88 -10.88 1.18
C GLN A 116 -5.55 -10.18 0.94
N CYS A 117 -4.44 -10.90 1.08
CA CYS A 117 -3.09 -10.42 0.81
C CYS A 117 -2.60 -11.04 -0.51
N ASP A 118 -2.36 -10.19 -1.50
CA ASP A 118 -1.92 -10.58 -2.82
C ASP A 118 -0.59 -9.90 -3.17
N ILE A 119 0.29 -10.64 -3.84
CA ILE A 119 1.51 -10.09 -4.42
C ILE A 119 1.14 -9.35 -5.71
N VAL A 120 1.50 -8.08 -5.83
CA VAL A 120 1.34 -7.29 -7.06
C VAL A 120 2.53 -7.48 -7.98
N LEU A 121 3.74 -7.36 -7.43
CA LEU A 121 4.99 -7.54 -8.16
C LEU A 121 6.08 -8.01 -7.20
N SER A 122 7.00 -8.87 -7.69
CA SER A 122 8.17 -9.32 -6.97
C SER A 122 9.39 -9.14 -7.86
N SER A 123 10.40 -8.45 -7.34
CA SER A 123 11.69 -8.18 -7.99
C SER A 123 12.65 -7.63 -6.97
N GLU A 124 13.96 -7.71 -7.23
CA GLU A 124 14.98 -7.06 -6.41
C GLU A 124 14.75 -5.54 -6.35
N GLY A 125 14.85 -4.94 -5.16
CA GLY A 125 14.76 -3.50 -4.92
C GLY A 125 13.36 -2.89 -4.96
N ILE A 126 12.30 -3.67 -5.18
CA ILE A 126 10.97 -3.13 -5.48
C ILE A 126 10.15 -2.83 -4.23
N GLY A 127 9.35 -1.75 -4.27
CA GLY A 127 8.26 -1.51 -3.35
C GLY A 127 8.50 -0.48 -2.27
N GLU A 128 9.57 0.30 -2.34
CA GLU A 128 9.71 1.44 -1.43
C GLU A 128 8.73 2.57 -1.77
N TYR A 129 8.38 3.38 -0.75
CA TYR A 129 7.52 4.56 -0.86
C TYR A 129 6.19 4.30 -1.55
N THR A 130 5.46 3.21 -1.17
CA THR A 130 4.18 2.94 -1.84
C THR A 130 3.16 4.06 -1.64
N ALA A 131 2.38 4.33 -2.68
CA ALA A 131 1.21 5.21 -2.64
C ALA A 131 0.03 4.48 -3.27
N LEU A 132 -1.17 4.62 -2.70
CA LEU A 132 -2.38 3.88 -3.10
C LEU A 132 -3.57 4.82 -3.24
N VAL A 133 -4.24 4.74 -4.38
CA VAL A 133 -5.50 5.45 -4.65
C VAL A 133 -6.47 4.56 -5.42
N PHE A 134 -7.72 5.02 -5.56
CA PHE A 134 -8.74 4.37 -6.38
C PHE A 134 -9.19 5.29 -7.51
N ASP A 135 -9.44 4.73 -8.68
CA ASP A 135 -10.11 5.44 -9.78
C ASP A 135 -11.64 5.52 -9.58
N GLY A 136 -12.31 6.23 -10.48
CA GLY A 136 -13.76 6.39 -10.46
C GLY A 136 -14.56 5.07 -10.61
N ALA A 137 -13.94 4.01 -11.13
CA ALA A 137 -14.52 2.67 -11.23
C ALA A 137 -14.23 1.79 -9.99
N GLY A 138 -13.51 2.33 -9.01
CA GLY A 138 -13.14 1.61 -7.79
C GLY A 138 -11.98 0.62 -7.97
N ARG A 139 -11.16 0.78 -9.00
CA ARG A 139 -9.96 -0.03 -9.20
C ARG A 139 -8.79 0.59 -8.45
N PRO A 140 -8.02 -0.20 -7.68
CA PRO A 140 -6.84 0.30 -7.00
C PRO A 140 -5.68 0.54 -7.97
N HIS A 141 -4.97 1.63 -7.72
CA HIS A 141 -3.75 2.06 -8.41
C HIS A 141 -2.67 2.29 -7.37
N ILE A 142 -1.47 1.77 -7.64
CA ILE A 142 -0.33 1.83 -6.73
C ILE A 142 0.85 2.43 -7.49
N ALA A 143 1.52 3.40 -6.87
CA ALA A 143 2.84 3.84 -7.29
C ALA A 143 3.86 3.42 -6.24
N PHE A 144 5.08 3.07 -6.64
CA PHE A 144 6.16 2.63 -5.77
C PHE A 144 7.51 2.83 -6.46
N TYR A 145 8.58 2.79 -5.66
CA TYR A 145 9.93 2.96 -6.14
C TYR A 145 10.68 1.63 -6.16
N ASP A 146 11.52 1.46 -7.16
CA ASP A 146 12.45 0.34 -7.34
C ASP A 146 13.88 0.85 -7.15
N THR A 147 14.51 0.48 -6.04
CA THR A 147 15.85 0.92 -5.68
C THR A 147 16.94 0.24 -6.52
N PHE A 148 16.66 -0.93 -7.11
CA PHE A 148 17.60 -1.65 -7.96
C PHE A 148 17.75 -0.99 -9.33
N THR A 149 16.61 -0.60 -9.93
CA THR A 149 16.63 0.09 -11.24
C THR A 149 16.75 1.61 -11.12
N GLY A 150 16.43 2.17 -9.95
CA GLY A 150 16.35 3.62 -9.74
C GLY A 150 15.14 4.28 -10.38
N TYR A 151 14.03 3.54 -10.62
CA TYR A 151 12.86 4.07 -11.31
C TYR A 151 11.58 3.97 -10.49
N PRO A 152 10.64 4.93 -10.69
CA PRO A 152 9.28 4.79 -10.21
C PRO A 152 8.54 3.73 -11.04
N TYR A 153 7.69 2.98 -10.36
CA TYR A 153 6.77 2.01 -10.93
C TYR A 153 5.33 2.41 -10.65
N TYR A 154 4.46 1.96 -11.53
CA TYR A 154 3.03 2.10 -11.41
C TYR A 154 2.33 0.77 -11.68
N ALA A 155 1.33 0.43 -10.88
CA ALA A 155 0.50 -0.74 -11.04
C ALA A 155 -0.99 -0.38 -10.96
N ALA A 156 -1.80 -0.90 -11.86
CA ALA A 156 -3.25 -0.74 -11.86
C ALA A 156 -3.94 -2.10 -11.94
N ARG A 157 -4.96 -2.31 -11.12
CA ARG A 157 -5.74 -3.55 -11.16
C ARG A 157 -6.76 -3.49 -12.29
N ILE A 158 -6.70 -4.49 -13.19
CA ILE A 158 -7.59 -4.57 -14.35
C ILE A 158 -8.45 -5.85 -14.35
N GLY A 159 -8.21 -6.75 -13.40
CA GLY A 159 -8.95 -8.00 -13.23
C GLY A 159 -8.42 -9.18 -14.02
N SER A 160 -8.02 -9.01 -15.28
CA SER A 160 -7.40 -10.06 -16.11
C SER A 160 -6.71 -9.47 -17.34
N GLY A 161 -5.79 -10.20 -17.94
CA GLY A 161 -5.08 -9.78 -19.15
C GLY A 161 -3.94 -8.77 -18.92
N GLY A 162 -3.51 -8.62 -17.68
CA GLY A 162 -2.34 -7.82 -17.32
C GLY A 162 -1.02 -8.58 -17.45
N ASN A 163 0.02 -8.07 -16.82
CA ASN A 163 1.37 -8.64 -16.87
C ASN A 163 1.96 -8.93 -15.47
N CYS A 164 1.21 -8.69 -14.41
CA CYS A 164 1.64 -8.92 -13.03
C CYS A 164 0.46 -9.25 -12.12
N GLY A 165 0.76 -9.59 -10.87
CA GLY A 165 -0.21 -10.00 -9.88
C GLY A 165 -0.84 -11.39 -10.10
N PRO A 166 -1.69 -11.85 -9.17
CA PRO A 166 -2.35 -13.14 -9.27
C PRO A 166 -3.22 -13.23 -10.54
N GLY A 167 -3.00 -14.25 -11.36
CA GLY A 167 -3.74 -14.47 -12.60
C GLY A 167 -3.60 -13.32 -13.62
N ASN A 168 -2.50 -12.58 -13.60
CA ASN A 168 -2.29 -11.39 -14.44
C ASN A 168 -3.42 -10.36 -14.26
N SER A 169 -3.84 -10.13 -13.03
CA SER A 169 -4.94 -9.21 -12.70
C SER A 169 -4.51 -7.74 -12.61
N TRP A 170 -3.21 -7.46 -12.71
CA TRP A 170 -2.64 -6.12 -12.68
C TRP A 170 -1.85 -5.82 -13.96
N ILE A 171 -1.78 -4.54 -14.33
CA ILE A 171 -0.77 -4.00 -15.26
C ILE A 171 0.28 -3.29 -14.42
N CYS A 172 1.54 -3.73 -14.55
CA CYS A 172 2.70 -3.10 -13.93
C CYS A 172 3.58 -2.49 -15.02
N ARG A 173 4.03 -1.26 -14.79
CA ARG A 173 4.87 -0.50 -15.71
C ARG A 173 5.93 0.25 -14.92
N SER A 174 7.18 0.24 -15.40
CA SER A 174 8.17 1.22 -14.95
C SER A 174 7.87 2.57 -15.61
N SER A 175 7.99 3.61 -14.84
CA SER A 175 7.87 4.99 -15.31
C SER A 175 9.25 5.49 -15.74
N TYR A 176 9.79 4.89 -16.81
CA TYR A 176 11.09 5.27 -17.33
C TYR A 176 10.96 6.61 -18.10
N ILE A 177 11.38 7.70 -17.44
CA ILE A 177 11.39 9.03 -18.08
C ILE A 177 12.82 9.49 -18.39
N ASN A 178 13.80 9.04 -17.60
CA ASN A 178 15.21 9.41 -17.75
C ASN A 178 16.12 8.30 -17.17
N THR A 179 17.44 8.48 -17.26
CA THR A 179 18.46 7.56 -16.73
C THR A 179 18.86 7.89 -15.28
N HIS A 180 18.08 8.72 -14.59
CA HIS A 180 18.38 9.18 -13.24
C HIS A 180 17.75 8.26 -12.20
N ASP A 181 18.34 8.24 -11.02
CA ASP A 181 17.77 7.64 -9.83
C ASP A 181 16.59 8.51 -9.35
N SER A 182 15.37 8.09 -9.67
CA SER A 182 14.16 8.86 -9.44
C SER A 182 12.98 7.98 -9.02
N GLY A 183 12.12 8.49 -8.13
CA GLY A 183 10.93 7.77 -7.65
C GLY A 183 10.77 7.73 -6.13
N GLN A 184 11.69 8.30 -5.37
CA GLN A 184 11.53 8.40 -3.93
C GLN A 184 10.40 9.37 -3.54
N SER A 185 9.79 9.12 -2.38
CA SER A 185 8.68 9.93 -1.86
C SER A 185 7.53 10.09 -2.86
N ILE A 186 7.21 9.00 -3.58
CA ILE A 186 6.23 9.00 -4.65
C ILE A 186 4.82 9.27 -4.13
N ALA A 187 4.06 10.06 -4.89
CA ALA A 187 2.63 10.27 -4.73
C ALA A 187 1.91 9.93 -6.03
N VAL A 188 0.67 9.45 -5.94
CA VAL A 188 -0.17 9.11 -7.08
C VAL A 188 -1.55 9.74 -6.94
N PHE A 189 -2.06 10.25 -8.04
CA PHE A 189 -3.45 10.63 -8.23
C PHE A 189 -3.95 9.99 -9.52
N VAL A 190 -5.23 9.65 -9.59
CA VAL A 190 -5.82 9.06 -10.79
C VAL A 190 -7.09 9.82 -11.13
N GLU A 191 -7.20 10.26 -12.37
CA GLU A 191 -8.40 10.92 -12.86
C GLU A 191 -9.59 9.95 -12.98
N PRO A 192 -10.82 10.46 -13.10
CA PRO A 192 -12.00 9.60 -13.27
C PRO A 192 -11.95 8.70 -14.50
N ASP A 193 -11.22 9.09 -15.54
CA ASP A 193 -10.97 8.30 -16.76
C ASP A 193 -9.85 7.26 -16.62
N ALA A 194 -9.29 7.15 -15.41
CA ALA A 194 -8.17 6.29 -15.04
C ALA A 194 -6.79 6.75 -15.56
N THR A 195 -6.63 8.00 -15.97
CA THR A 195 -5.31 8.59 -16.28
C THR A 195 -4.52 8.79 -14.97
N PRO A 196 -3.35 8.14 -14.80
CA PRO A 196 -2.54 8.31 -13.60
C PRO A 196 -1.60 9.51 -13.71
N HIS A 197 -1.44 10.20 -12.60
CA HIS A 197 -0.50 11.29 -12.38
C HIS A 197 0.41 10.92 -11.23
N LEU A 198 1.71 11.02 -11.43
CA LEU A 198 2.74 10.74 -10.43
C LEU A 198 3.52 12.01 -10.12
N ALA A 199 3.89 12.17 -8.85
CA ALA A 199 4.90 13.15 -8.42
C ALA A 199 5.92 12.41 -7.55
N TYR A 200 7.20 12.65 -7.78
CA TYR A 200 8.30 12.00 -7.08
C TYR A 200 9.58 12.82 -7.13
N VAL A 201 10.56 12.46 -6.32
CA VAL A 201 11.87 13.12 -6.28
C VAL A 201 12.83 12.41 -7.23
N ASP A 202 13.55 13.19 -8.04
CA ASP A 202 14.76 12.77 -8.76
C ASP A 202 15.96 13.03 -7.84
N LEU A 203 16.62 11.98 -7.38
CA LEU A 203 17.76 12.08 -6.47
C LEU A 203 19.05 12.53 -7.15
N THR A 204 19.12 12.41 -8.47
CA THR A 204 20.31 12.82 -9.24
C THR A 204 20.34 14.32 -9.42
N THR A 205 19.17 14.92 -9.67
CA THR A 205 19.04 16.38 -9.89
C THR A 205 18.49 17.14 -8.70
N GLU A 206 18.00 16.43 -7.66
CA GLU A 206 17.30 16.96 -6.49
C GLU A 206 16.01 17.73 -6.85
N GLU A 207 15.36 17.33 -7.96
CA GLU A 207 14.18 17.99 -8.49
C GLU A 207 12.90 17.23 -8.17
N LEU A 208 11.78 17.95 -8.07
CA LEU A 208 10.45 17.38 -8.03
C LEU A 208 10.00 17.11 -9.48
N ILE A 209 9.70 15.86 -9.78
CA ILE A 209 9.25 15.42 -11.10
C ILE A 209 7.73 15.17 -11.08
N TYR A 210 7.08 15.57 -12.15
CA TYR A 210 5.68 15.24 -12.45
C TYR A 210 5.60 14.43 -13.74
N ALA A 211 4.80 13.37 -13.72
CA ALA A 211 4.54 12.51 -14.87
C ALA A 211 3.04 12.19 -14.98
N ALA A 212 2.51 12.18 -16.19
CA ALA A 212 1.17 11.70 -16.55
C ALA A 212 1.28 10.67 -17.69
N TYR A 213 0.39 9.63 -17.70
CA TYR A 213 0.48 8.50 -18.62
C TYR A 213 -0.82 8.29 -19.39
#